data_2998c27f3e9b9a6dd4ed6cc6d5340a1e
#
_entry.id   2998c27f3e9b9a6dd4ed6cc6d5340a1e
#
_cell.length_a   1.000
_cell.length_b   1.000
_cell.length_c   1.000
_cell.angle_alpha   90.00
_cell.angle_beta   90.00
_cell.angle_gamma   90.00
#
_symmetry.space_group_name_H-M   'P 1'
#
loop_
_entity.id
_entity.type
_entity.pdbx_description
1 polymer ?
#
loop_
_entity_poly.entity_id
_entity_poly.type
_entity_poly.pdbx_seq_one_letter_code
_entity_poly.pdbx_strand_id
1 'polypeptide(L)'
;MEVLRLHGASDVRVHQEPEPVAAPGEELVRVTAVGLCGSDLHWYEDGGIGESVVDEPLVLGHELGGVVVSGPREGERVIVEPANTCGTCEFCRMGNGNLCPNVRFLGHAPVHGGLRTLMNWPQRLLLPAPDSIKGDHIALLEPLGIALHGIDLSHFKPGMSAGVFGVGPIGLFLVRTLKAMGASRVIASDVKPHRVEAALASGADEAWVTEEDGLPAGIHDVAKVDIGFEVAGEDGALISAMIVTKPGGRVVVVGIPPSNQHSFPAGEVRRKGLTVAWSRRMKAIHMLRALELADHGVVSLEDMITATYPLAEGDRAFADLVARNGLKIVIKPTE
;
A
#
# COMPACT_ATOMS: atom_id res chain seq x y z
N MET A 1 23.01 13.89 7.52
CA MET A 1 21.80 13.09 7.82
C MET A 1 22.06 11.62 7.56
N GLU A 2 21.37 10.73 8.26
CA GLU A 2 21.41 9.30 7.98
C GLU A 2 20.43 8.92 6.88
N VAL A 3 20.85 7.96 6.03
CA VAL A 3 20.10 7.50 4.87
C VAL A 3 20.29 6.01 4.69
N LEU A 4 19.21 5.23 4.56
CA LEU A 4 19.28 3.82 4.20
C LEU A 4 19.10 3.67 2.69
N ARG A 5 20.14 3.14 2.01
CA ARG A 5 20.15 2.95 0.55
C ARG A 5 20.17 1.49 0.16
N LEU A 6 19.36 1.15 -0.82
CA LEU A 6 19.42 -0.11 -1.54
C LEU A 6 20.49 0.02 -2.64
N HIS A 7 21.51 -0.84 -2.61
CA HIS A 7 22.61 -0.89 -3.58
C HIS A 7 22.43 -1.94 -4.67
N GLY A 8 21.53 -2.86 -4.46
CA GLY A 8 21.20 -3.99 -5.33
C GLY A 8 20.35 -4.99 -4.57
N ALA A 9 20.02 -6.12 -5.17
CA ALA A 9 19.18 -7.14 -4.54
C ALA A 9 19.77 -7.55 -3.18
N SER A 10 18.95 -7.49 -2.13
CA SER A 10 19.26 -7.84 -0.73
C SER A 10 20.43 -7.07 -0.10
N ASP A 11 20.76 -5.88 -0.61
CA ASP A 11 21.89 -5.09 -0.12
C ASP A 11 21.44 -3.67 0.26
N VAL A 12 21.05 -3.48 1.52
CA VAL A 12 20.73 -2.18 2.11
C VAL A 12 21.84 -1.74 3.05
N ARG A 13 22.23 -0.46 2.97
CA ARG A 13 23.34 0.12 3.76
C ARG A 13 22.99 1.50 4.28
N VAL A 14 23.35 1.79 5.53
CA VAL A 14 23.24 3.13 6.11
C VAL A 14 24.43 4.00 5.71
N HIS A 15 24.14 5.21 5.29
CA HIS A 15 25.12 6.24 4.89
C HIS A 15 24.94 7.52 5.69
N GLN A 16 26.04 8.27 5.83
CA GLN A 16 26.00 9.66 6.27
C GLN A 16 26.09 10.58 5.06
N GLU A 17 25.10 11.42 4.85
CA GLU A 17 25.00 12.31 3.69
C GLU A 17 24.76 13.77 4.14
N PRO A 18 25.08 14.75 3.30
CA PRO A 18 24.69 16.14 3.53
C PRO A 18 23.19 16.28 3.69
N GLU A 19 22.76 17.24 4.52
CA GLU A 19 21.33 17.55 4.64
C GLU A 19 20.80 18.15 3.32
N PRO A 20 19.58 17.78 2.90
CA PRO A 20 18.99 18.34 1.70
C PRO A 20 18.61 19.81 1.90
N VAL A 21 18.73 20.59 0.84
CA VAL A 21 18.28 21.97 0.82
C VAL A 21 16.95 22.04 0.08
N ALA A 22 15.93 22.57 0.73
CA ALA A 22 14.60 22.73 0.12
C ALA A 22 14.64 23.75 -1.03
N ALA A 23 14.14 23.36 -2.19
CA ALA A 23 13.95 24.27 -3.32
C ALA A 23 12.72 25.18 -3.08
N PRO A 24 12.57 26.28 -3.85
CA PRO A 24 11.35 27.09 -3.78
C PRO A 24 10.09 26.27 -3.97
N GLY A 25 9.14 26.36 -3.01
CA GLY A 25 7.90 25.57 -3.00
C GLY A 25 8.02 24.17 -2.38
N GLU A 26 9.19 23.81 -1.87
CA GLU A 26 9.40 22.61 -1.04
C GLU A 26 9.59 23.00 0.42
N GLU A 27 9.33 22.05 1.31
CA GLU A 27 9.63 22.16 2.75
C GLU A 27 10.55 21.00 3.16
N LEU A 28 11.39 21.27 4.16
CA LEU A 28 12.24 20.28 4.79
C LEU A 28 11.46 19.56 5.88
N VAL A 29 11.42 18.24 5.80
CA VAL A 29 10.69 17.36 6.72
C VAL A 29 11.67 16.44 7.44
N ARG A 30 11.60 16.39 8.75
CA ARG A 30 12.19 15.35 9.58
C ARG A 30 11.25 14.16 9.55
N VAL A 31 11.72 13.07 8.95
CA VAL A 31 10.91 11.85 8.78
C VAL A 31 10.85 11.11 10.12
N THR A 32 9.65 10.85 10.61
CA THR A 32 9.45 10.16 11.90
C THR A 32 9.03 8.71 11.76
N ALA A 33 8.33 8.37 10.68
CA ALA A 33 7.87 7.00 10.42
C ALA A 33 7.80 6.72 8.92
N VAL A 34 8.27 5.54 8.53
CA VAL A 34 8.20 5.01 7.15
C VAL A 34 7.72 3.57 7.20
N GLY A 35 6.55 3.29 6.65
CA GLY A 35 6.03 1.94 6.45
C GLY A 35 6.77 1.23 5.32
N LEU A 36 7.11 -0.04 5.53
CA LEU A 36 7.61 -0.90 4.47
C LEU A 36 6.44 -1.53 3.71
N CYS A 37 6.48 -1.44 2.39
CA CYS A 37 5.47 -1.93 1.45
C CYS A 37 5.91 -3.20 0.73
N GLY A 38 4.95 -3.96 0.18
CA GLY A 38 5.24 -5.07 -0.73
C GLY A 38 6.04 -4.66 -1.96
N SER A 39 5.88 -3.41 -2.44
CA SER A 39 6.70 -2.88 -3.53
C SER A 39 8.16 -2.62 -3.11
N ASP A 40 8.42 -2.25 -1.85
CA ASP A 40 9.80 -2.15 -1.33
C ASP A 40 10.44 -3.54 -1.26
N LEU A 41 9.65 -4.60 -1.02
CA LEU A 41 10.12 -5.99 -1.06
C LEU A 41 10.60 -6.37 -2.47
N HIS A 42 9.84 -6.05 -3.53
CA HIS A 42 10.28 -6.29 -4.91
C HIS A 42 11.59 -5.56 -5.24
N TRP A 43 11.72 -4.29 -4.83
CA TRP A 43 12.99 -3.57 -4.97
C TRP A 43 14.14 -4.28 -4.25
N TYR A 44 13.87 -4.77 -3.04
CA TYR A 44 14.88 -5.42 -2.21
C TYR A 44 15.27 -6.82 -2.71
N GLU A 45 14.32 -7.68 -3.06
CA GLU A 45 14.60 -9.06 -3.49
C GLU A 45 15.02 -9.14 -4.96
N ASP A 46 14.30 -8.43 -5.85
CA ASP A 46 14.47 -8.55 -7.30
C ASP A 46 15.40 -7.47 -7.89
N GLY A 47 15.76 -6.44 -7.11
CA GLY A 47 16.51 -5.28 -7.59
C GLY A 47 15.73 -4.38 -8.52
N GLY A 48 14.38 -4.49 -8.54
CA GLY A 48 13.53 -3.69 -9.43
C GLY A 48 12.05 -4.01 -9.35
N ILE A 49 11.23 -3.28 -10.11
CA ILE A 49 9.80 -3.56 -10.31
C ILE A 49 9.46 -3.42 -11.78
N GLY A 50 9.04 -4.49 -12.43
CA GLY A 50 8.74 -4.51 -13.86
C GLY A 50 9.97 -4.17 -14.69
N GLU A 51 9.93 -3.08 -15.48
CA GLU A 51 11.05 -2.61 -16.29
C GLU A 51 12.01 -1.68 -15.53
N SER A 52 11.66 -1.25 -14.33
CA SER A 52 12.48 -0.35 -13.50
C SER A 52 13.45 -1.17 -12.66
N VAL A 53 14.76 -0.89 -12.78
CA VAL A 53 15.84 -1.55 -12.05
C VAL A 53 16.63 -0.55 -11.22
N VAL A 54 17.37 -1.04 -10.25
CA VAL A 54 18.32 -0.24 -9.44
C VAL A 54 19.63 -0.09 -10.23
N ASP A 55 19.75 1.00 -10.97
CA ASP A 55 21.00 1.38 -11.68
C ASP A 55 21.96 2.14 -10.75
N GLU A 56 21.42 2.89 -9.79
CA GLU A 56 22.16 3.66 -8.78
C GLU A 56 21.55 3.43 -7.39
N PRO A 57 22.33 3.55 -6.29
CA PRO A 57 21.82 3.33 -4.94
C PRO A 57 20.57 4.16 -4.63
N LEU A 58 19.43 3.48 -4.37
CA LEU A 58 18.11 4.08 -4.21
C LEU A 58 17.71 4.13 -2.73
N VAL A 59 17.13 5.25 -2.29
CA VAL A 59 16.41 5.31 -1.00
C VAL A 59 14.98 4.88 -1.23
N LEU A 60 14.53 3.82 -0.54
CA LEU A 60 13.16 3.32 -0.61
C LEU A 60 12.22 4.06 0.36
N GLY A 61 10.95 3.61 0.41
CA GLY A 61 9.92 4.09 1.34
C GLY A 61 9.07 5.22 0.77
N HIS A 62 7.75 5.00 0.73
CA HIS A 62 6.75 5.94 0.21
C HIS A 62 5.50 6.03 1.09
N GLU A 63 5.42 5.25 2.14
CA GLU A 63 4.37 5.28 3.16
C GLU A 63 4.90 6.03 4.39
N LEU A 64 4.81 7.35 4.45
CA LEU A 64 5.56 8.11 5.45
C LEU A 64 4.92 9.40 5.92
N GLY A 65 5.44 9.87 7.04
CA GLY A 65 5.17 11.19 7.56
C GLY A 65 6.30 11.70 8.47
N GLY A 66 6.13 12.91 8.95
CA GLY A 66 7.16 13.55 9.75
C GLY A 66 6.74 14.89 10.31
N VAL A 67 7.73 15.73 10.60
CA VAL A 67 7.56 17.07 11.14
C VAL A 67 8.32 18.07 10.26
N VAL A 68 7.67 19.15 9.87
CA VAL A 68 8.31 20.26 9.14
C VAL A 68 9.35 20.91 10.06
N VAL A 69 10.59 21.07 9.58
CA VAL A 69 11.70 21.54 10.44
C VAL A 69 12.09 23.01 10.25
N SER A 70 11.48 23.71 9.28
CA SER A 70 11.75 25.12 9.05
C SER A 70 10.63 25.83 8.31
N GLY A 71 10.55 27.16 8.42
CA GLY A 71 9.59 27.99 7.72
C GLY A 71 8.29 28.23 8.50
N PRO A 72 7.24 28.75 7.83
CA PRO A 72 5.99 29.13 8.50
C PRO A 72 5.23 27.97 9.14
N ARG A 73 5.49 26.74 8.73
CA ARG A 73 4.86 25.51 9.23
C ARG A 73 5.79 24.70 10.14
N GLU A 74 6.87 25.30 10.65
CA GLU A 74 7.81 24.62 11.54
C GLU A 74 7.10 24.01 12.75
N GLY A 75 7.41 22.74 13.05
CA GLY A 75 6.78 21.97 14.10
C GLY A 75 5.48 21.27 13.70
N GLU A 76 4.93 21.55 12.52
CA GLU A 76 3.70 20.90 12.04
C GLU A 76 3.97 19.44 11.67
N ARG A 77 3.14 18.53 12.18
CA ARG A 77 3.13 17.12 11.79
C ARG A 77 2.46 16.99 10.43
N VAL A 78 3.10 16.22 9.54
CA VAL A 78 2.62 16.08 8.15
C VAL A 78 2.64 14.63 7.68
N ILE A 79 1.63 14.29 6.89
CA ILE A 79 1.55 13.08 6.07
C ILE A 79 2.10 13.46 4.70
N VAL A 80 2.90 12.59 4.12
CA VAL A 80 3.51 12.84 2.80
C VAL A 80 2.72 12.11 1.71
N GLU A 81 2.12 12.87 0.78
CA GLU A 81 1.60 12.28 -0.47
C GLU A 81 2.81 11.95 -1.38
N PRO A 82 3.08 10.64 -1.65
CA PRO A 82 4.30 10.25 -2.34
C PRO A 82 4.30 10.54 -3.83
N ALA A 83 3.15 10.81 -4.44
CA ALA A 83 3.00 10.99 -5.88
C ALA A 83 3.02 12.47 -6.29
N ASN A 84 4.16 12.98 -6.75
CA ASN A 84 4.27 14.31 -7.34
C ASN A 84 3.97 14.26 -8.84
N THR A 85 2.73 14.52 -9.21
CA THR A 85 2.23 14.50 -10.58
C THR A 85 2.52 15.82 -11.31
N CYS A 86 2.61 15.80 -12.64
CA CYS A 86 2.92 17.01 -13.43
C CYS A 86 1.79 18.06 -13.46
N GLY A 87 0.55 17.68 -13.15
CA GLY A 87 -0.63 18.57 -13.15
C GLY A 87 -1.13 19.02 -14.53
N THR A 88 -0.38 18.79 -15.62
CA THR A 88 -0.64 19.38 -16.93
C THR A 88 -0.98 18.37 -18.04
N CYS A 89 -0.63 17.08 -17.90
CA CYS A 89 -0.98 16.05 -18.87
C CYS A 89 -2.49 15.77 -18.86
N GLU A 90 -2.98 15.07 -19.89
CA GLU A 90 -4.41 14.74 -20.01
C GLU A 90 -4.91 13.96 -18.78
N PHE A 91 -4.16 12.98 -18.30
CA PHE A 91 -4.53 12.18 -17.11
C PHE A 91 -4.70 13.05 -15.87
N CYS A 92 -3.76 13.97 -15.62
CA CYS A 92 -3.86 14.91 -14.50
C CYS A 92 -5.09 15.82 -14.62
N ARG A 93 -5.35 16.36 -15.83
CA ARG A 93 -6.51 17.22 -16.08
C ARG A 93 -7.85 16.49 -15.93
N MET A 94 -7.87 15.18 -16.17
CA MET A 94 -9.04 14.32 -15.97
C MET A 94 -9.20 13.81 -14.54
N GLY A 95 -8.33 14.23 -13.59
CA GLY A 95 -8.35 13.75 -12.21
C GLY A 95 -7.78 12.35 -12.02
N ASN A 96 -7.04 11.83 -13.00
CA ASN A 96 -6.38 10.53 -12.98
C ASN A 96 -4.85 10.68 -12.81
N GLY A 97 -4.42 11.50 -11.85
CA GLY A 97 -3.00 11.78 -11.60
C GLY A 97 -2.17 10.53 -11.30
N ASN A 98 -2.78 9.48 -10.75
CA ASN A 98 -2.14 8.18 -10.55
C ASN A 98 -1.62 7.53 -11.85
N LEU A 99 -2.15 7.92 -13.01
CA LEU A 99 -1.73 7.48 -14.34
C LEU A 99 -0.80 8.49 -15.04
N CYS A 100 -0.34 9.53 -14.35
CA CYS A 100 0.55 10.53 -14.92
C CYS A 100 1.85 9.89 -15.43
N PRO A 101 2.21 10.04 -16.71
CA PRO A 101 3.45 9.48 -17.25
C PRO A 101 4.71 10.16 -16.70
N ASN A 102 4.58 11.39 -16.20
CA ASN A 102 5.67 12.20 -15.66
C ASN A 102 5.62 12.25 -14.12
N VAL A 103 5.01 11.28 -13.45
CA VAL A 103 4.95 11.26 -12.00
C VAL A 103 6.33 11.03 -11.40
N ARG A 104 6.70 11.84 -10.42
CA ARG A 104 7.83 11.60 -9.52
C ARG A 104 7.27 10.92 -8.27
N PHE A 105 7.59 9.66 -8.05
CA PHE A 105 7.06 8.86 -6.95
C PHE A 105 8.18 8.50 -5.98
N LEU A 106 7.98 8.80 -4.69
CA LEU A 106 8.97 8.51 -3.65
C LEU A 106 9.30 7.01 -3.59
N GLY A 107 10.58 6.68 -3.46
CA GLY A 107 11.02 5.29 -3.36
C GLY A 107 10.97 4.49 -4.66
N HIS A 108 10.76 5.16 -5.79
CA HIS A 108 10.78 4.55 -7.13
C HIS A 108 11.80 5.27 -8.01
N ALA A 109 12.78 4.54 -8.53
CA ALA A 109 13.86 5.09 -9.33
C ALA A 109 13.36 6.06 -10.43
N PRO A 110 13.99 7.22 -10.62
CA PRO A 110 15.16 7.74 -9.92
C PRO A 110 14.84 8.61 -8.68
N VAL A 111 13.63 8.56 -8.13
CA VAL A 111 13.18 9.44 -7.03
C VAL A 111 13.41 8.76 -5.68
N HIS A 112 14.29 9.32 -4.86
CA HIS A 112 14.58 8.81 -3.53
C HIS A 112 13.36 8.95 -2.59
N GLY A 113 13.13 7.91 -1.77
CA GLY A 113 12.05 7.81 -0.80
C GLY A 113 12.38 8.34 0.59
N GLY A 114 11.63 7.87 1.59
CA GLY A 114 11.62 8.36 2.95
C GLY A 114 12.53 7.65 3.95
N LEU A 115 13.24 6.57 3.58
CA LEU A 115 14.16 5.88 4.49
C LEU A 115 15.44 6.70 4.76
N ARG A 116 15.24 7.89 5.34
CA ARG A 116 16.27 8.89 5.70
C ARG A 116 15.75 9.82 6.79
N THR A 117 16.65 10.45 7.55
CA THR A 117 16.25 11.32 8.67
C THR A 117 15.64 12.63 8.23
N LEU A 118 16.07 13.17 7.08
CA LEU A 118 15.56 14.43 6.52
C LEU A 118 15.26 14.29 5.02
N MET A 119 14.20 14.93 4.57
CA MET A 119 13.87 15.03 3.15
C MET A 119 13.20 16.37 2.83
N ASN A 120 13.32 16.82 1.60
CA ASN A 120 12.53 17.91 1.06
C ASN A 120 11.45 17.37 0.12
N TRP A 121 10.25 17.98 0.17
CA TRP A 121 9.13 17.61 -0.70
C TRP A 121 8.23 18.82 -0.96
N PRO A 122 7.51 18.85 -2.11
CA PRO A 122 6.62 19.97 -2.40
C PRO A 122 5.59 20.21 -1.30
N GLN A 123 5.50 21.46 -0.82
CA GLN A 123 4.61 21.86 0.27
C GLN A 123 3.15 21.41 0.07
N ARG A 124 2.64 21.46 -1.17
CA ARG A 124 1.27 21.04 -1.51
C ARG A 124 1.00 19.55 -1.32
N LEU A 125 2.03 18.73 -1.15
CA LEU A 125 1.98 17.29 -0.93
C LEU A 125 2.26 16.89 0.52
N LEU A 126 2.38 17.87 1.40
CA LEU A 126 2.54 17.71 2.84
C LEU A 126 1.22 18.05 3.53
N LEU A 127 0.43 17.04 3.83
CA LEU A 127 -0.89 17.20 4.43
C LEU A 127 -0.75 17.29 5.96
N PRO A 128 -1.40 18.26 6.63
CA PRO A 128 -1.42 18.32 8.09
C PRO A 128 -1.94 17.01 8.69
N ALA A 129 -1.22 16.47 9.68
CA ALA A 129 -1.64 15.29 10.41
C ALA A 129 -2.39 15.72 11.69
N PRO A 130 -3.68 15.39 11.85
CA PRO A 130 -4.42 15.69 13.08
C PRO A 130 -3.88 14.92 14.27
N ASP A 131 -4.14 15.40 15.48
CA ASP A 131 -3.65 14.81 16.74
C ASP A 131 -4.22 13.42 17.00
N SER A 132 -5.37 13.08 16.43
CA SER A 132 -5.98 11.75 16.46
C SER A 132 -5.10 10.68 15.79
N ILE A 133 -4.32 11.04 14.79
CA ILE A 133 -3.37 10.14 14.11
C ILE A 133 -2.08 10.10 14.95
N LYS A 134 -1.94 9.03 15.73
CA LYS A 134 -0.81 8.87 16.66
C LYS A 134 0.47 8.50 15.92
N GLY A 135 1.61 9.06 16.34
CA GLY A 135 2.98 8.63 16.03
C GLY A 135 3.15 7.93 14.68
N ASP A 136 3.47 6.67 14.73
CA ASP A 136 3.81 5.83 13.58
C ASP A 136 2.61 5.49 12.69
N HIS A 137 1.36 5.66 13.18
CA HIS A 137 0.15 5.44 12.39
C HIS A 137 0.06 6.35 11.15
N ILE A 138 0.84 7.42 11.12
CA ILE A 138 0.97 8.30 9.95
C ILE A 138 1.40 7.53 8.68
N ALA A 139 2.22 6.48 8.85
CA ALA A 139 2.69 5.61 7.76
C ALA A 139 1.60 4.64 7.24
N LEU A 140 0.43 4.57 7.88
CA LEU A 140 -0.67 3.68 7.48
C LEU A 140 -1.66 4.35 6.52
N LEU A 141 -1.56 5.66 6.31
CA LEU A 141 -2.54 6.40 5.52
C LEU A 141 -2.39 6.16 4.01
N GLU A 142 -1.16 5.97 3.54
CA GLU A 142 -0.92 5.62 2.14
C GLU A 142 -1.55 4.27 1.79
N PRO A 143 -1.27 3.14 2.48
CA PRO A 143 -1.90 1.86 2.17
C PRO A 143 -3.43 1.86 2.39
N LEU A 144 -3.97 2.65 3.32
CA LEU A 144 -5.42 2.87 3.40
C LEU A 144 -5.95 3.60 2.16
N GLY A 145 -5.22 4.58 1.64
CA GLY A 145 -5.56 5.27 0.39
C GLY A 145 -5.56 4.33 -0.83
N ILE A 146 -4.60 3.39 -0.89
CA ILE A 146 -4.59 2.32 -1.93
C ILE A 146 -5.85 1.44 -1.82
N ALA A 147 -6.23 1.03 -0.60
CA ALA A 147 -7.45 0.25 -0.39
C ALA A 147 -8.70 1.00 -0.87
N LEU A 148 -8.82 2.29 -0.54
CA LEU A 148 -9.91 3.15 -1.01
C LEU A 148 -9.95 3.27 -2.53
N HIS A 149 -8.79 3.39 -3.19
CA HIS A 149 -8.73 3.39 -4.65
C HIS A 149 -9.22 2.07 -5.25
N GLY A 150 -8.85 0.94 -4.66
CA GLY A 150 -9.37 -0.38 -5.04
C GLY A 150 -10.90 -0.46 -4.90
N ILE A 151 -11.45 0.06 -3.82
CA ILE A 151 -12.90 0.12 -3.59
C ILE A 151 -13.60 0.98 -4.64
N ASP A 152 -13.05 2.15 -4.98
CA ASP A 152 -13.63 3.01 -6.03
C ASP A 152 -13.60 2.31 -7.41
N LEU A 153 -12.52 1.60 -7.75
CA LEU A 153 -12.44 0.79 -8.97
C LEU A 153 -13.43 -0.36 -8.99
N SER A 154 -13.81 -0.90 -7.84
CA SER A 154 -14.75 -2.00 -7.72
C SER A 154 -16.20 -1.57 -7.97
N HIS A 155 -16.49 -0.27 -7.91
CA HIS A 155 -17.84 0.28 -7.92
C HIS A 155 -18.72 -0.27 -6.78
N PHE A 156 -18.12 -0.53 -5.62
CA PHE A 156 -18.81 -1.04 -4.45
C PHE A 156 -19.99 -0.15 -4.05
N LYS A 157 -21.08 -0.80 -3.63
CA LYS A 157 -22.24 -0.13 -3.03
C LYS A 157 -22.63 -0.83 -1.72
N PRO A 158 -23.13 -0.11 -0.72
CA PRO A 158 -23.64 -0.72 0.52
C PRO A 158 -24.61 -1.88 0.21
N GLY A 159 -24.47 -2.96 0.96
CA GLY A 159 -25.23 -4.21 0.76
C GLY A 159 -24.59 -5.22 -0.19
N MET A 160 -23.57 -4.85 -0.99
CA MET A 160 -22.81 -5.81 -1.77
C MET A 160 -21.90 -6.67 -0.87
N SER A 161 -21.57 -7.87 -1.37
CA SER A 161 -20.62 -8.79 -0.76
C SER A 161 -19.26 -8.73 -1.47
N ALA A 162 -18.16 -8.96 -0.72
CA ALA A 162 -16.81 -8.91 -1.25
C ALA A 162 -15.94 -10.09 -0.79
N GLY A 163 -14.98 -10.47 -1.63
CA GLY A 163 -13.91 -11.41 -1.29
C GLY A 163 -12.55 -10.72 -1.41
N VAL A 164 -11.69 -10.88 -0.40
CA VAL A 164 -10.34 -10.27 -0.36
C VAL A 164 -9.30 -11.39 -0.27
N PHE A 165 -8.50 -11.55 -1.30
CA PHE A 165 -7.49 -12.59 -1.45
C PHE A 165 -6.08 -11.98 -1.34
N GLY A 166 -5.42 -12.27 -0.21
CA GLY A 166 -4.27 -11.56 0.33
C GLY A 166 -4.70 -10.52 1.35
N VAL A 167 -4.50 -10.81 2.65
CA VAL A 167 -4.85 -9.89 3.75
C VAL A 167 -3.62 -9.38 4.49
N GLY A 168 -2.62 -8.94 3.71
CA GLY A 168 -1.60 -8.01 4.18
C GLY A 168 -2.21 -6.64 4.51
N PRO A 169 -1.41 -5.59 4.75
CA PRO A 169 -1.92 -4.29 5.21
C PRO A 169 -3.03 -3.70 4.33
N ILE A 170 -2.87 -3.72 3.00
CA ILE A 170 -3.90 -3.22 2.07
C ILE A 170 -5.17 -4.07 2.15
N GLY A 171 -5.03 -5.41 2.18
CA GLY A 171 -6.18 -6.32 2.29
C GLY A 171 -6.96 -6.15 3.60
N LEU A 172 -6.26 -5.94 4.73
CA LEU A 172 -6.91 -5.64 6.01
C LEU A 172 -7.64 -4.29 5.97
N PHE A 173 -7.08 -3.26 5.34
CA PHE A 173 -7.79 -2.00 5.14
C PHE A 173 -8.99 -2.14 4.20
N LEU A 174 -8.92 -3.00 3.18
CA LEU A 174 -10.10 -3.34 2.36
C LEU A 174 -11.19 -3.97 3.23
N VAL A 175 -10.87 -4.96 4.07
CA VAL A 175 -11.84 -5.60 4.97
C VAL A 175 -12.49 -4.56 5.89
N ARG A 176 -11.69 -3.79 6.64
CA ARG A 176 -12.18 -2.74 7.57
C ARG A 176 -13.07 -1.72 6.86
N THR A 177 -12.62 -1.23 5.71
CA THR A 177 -13.32 -0.18 4.96
C THR A 177 -14.62 -0.72 4.34
N LEU A 178 -14.62 -1.90 3.74
CA LEU A 178 -15.82 -2.52 3.18
C LEU A 178 -16.89 -2.75 4.25
N LYS A 179 -16.51 -3.23 5.44
CA LYS A 179 -17.43 -3.39 6.57
C LYS A 179 -17.97 -2.05 7.04
N ALA A 180 -17.12 -1.04 7.20
CA ALA A 180 -17.54 0.32 7.55
C ALA A 180 -18.48 0.94 6.51
N MET A 181 -18.32 0.62 5.22
CA MET A 181 -19.17 1.07 4.13
C MET A 181 -20.47 0.24 3.97
N GLY A 182 -20.71 -0.76 4.83
CA GLY A 182 -21.93 -1.54 4.82
C GLY A 182 -21.93 -2.74 3.87
N ALA A 183 -20.79 -3.41 3.69
CA ALA A 183 -20.75 -4.71 3.02
C ALA A 183 -21.62 -5.73 3.76
N SER A 184 -22.47 -6.43 3.01
CA SER A 184 -23.36 -7.46 3.59
C SER A 184 -22.59 -8.70 4.04
N ARG A 185 -21.47 -8.99 3.38
CA ARG A 185 -20.55 -10.09 3.70
C ARG A 185 -19.18 -9.79 3.14
N VAL A 186 -18.13 -10.03 3.93
CA VAL A 186 -16.74 -9.98 3.52
C VAL A 186 -16.09 -11.31 3.83
N ILE A 187 -15.55 -11.97 2.81
CA ILE A 187 -14.75 -13.18 2.96
C ILE A 187 -13.30 -12.86 2.65
N ALA A 188 -12.35 -13.60 3.28
CA ALA A 188 -10.94 -13.28 3.15
C ALA A 188 -10.07 -14.57 3.12
N SER A 189 -8.88 -14.48 2.52
CA SER A 189 -7.88 -15.55 2.64
C SER A 189 -6.45 -15.02 2.56
N ASP A 190 -5.54 -15.76 3.19
CA ASP A 190 -4.07 -15.53 3.11
C ASP A 190 -3.34 -16.86 3.37
N VAL A 191 -2.09 -16.96 2.96
CA VAL A 191 -1.23 -18.11 3.25
C VAL A 191 -0.69 -18.09 4.69
N LYS A 192 -0.76 -16.95 5.37
CA LYS A 192 -0.24 -16.77 6.74
C LYS A 192 -1.38 -16.80 7.77
N PRO A 193 -1.37 -17.78 8.72
CA PRO A 193 -2.45 -17.92 9.72
C PRO A 193 -2.70 -16.64 10.53
N HIS A 194 -1.66 -15.94 10.98
CA HIS A 194 -1.80 -14.71 11.76
C HIS A 194 -2.50 -13.58 10.99
N ARG A 195 -2.37 -13.54 9.65
CA ARG A 195 -3.10 -12.57 8.81
C ARG A 195 -4.57 -12.94 8.66
N VAL A 196 -4.87 -14.22 8.58
CA VAL A 196 -6.26 -14.71 8.60
C VAL A 196 -6.96 -14.34 9.90
N GLU A 197 -6.28 -14.53 11.04
CA GLU A 197 -6.78 -14.09 12.36
C GLU A 197 -7.02 -12.58 12.40
N ALA A 198 -6.07 -11.79 11.87
CA ALA A 198 -6.19 -10.34 11.77
C ALA A 198 -7.36 -9.92 10.85
N ALA A 199 -7.66 -10.67 9.78
CA ALA A 199 -8.80 -10.40 8.91
C ALA A 199 -10.14 -10.63 9.63
N LEU A 200 -10.26 -11.70 10.41
CA LEU A 200 -11.45 -11.95 11.26
C LEU A 200 -11.61 -10.84 12.31
N ALA A 201 -10.52 -10.47 12.99
CA ALA A 201 -10.52 -9.36 13.95
C ALA A 201 -10.84 -8.01 13.31
N SER A 202 -10.52 -7.83 12.03
CA SER A 202 -10.86 -6.65 11.22
C SER A 202 -12.29 -6.63 10.70
N GLY A 203 -13.10 -7.69 10.96
CA GLY A 203 -14.51 -7.76 10.62
C GLY A 203 -14.83 -8.62 9.38
N ALA A 204 -13.89 -9.42 8.85
CA ALA A 204 -14.27 -10.43 7.87
C ALA A 204 -15.26 -11.42 8.48
N ASP A 205 -16.31 -11.76 7.74
CA ASP A 205 -17.34 -12.70 8.21
C ASP A 205 -16.83 -14.15 8.16
N GLU A 206 -15.93 -14.44 7.23
CA GLU A 206 -15.23 -15.71 7.07
C GLU A 206 -13.80 -15.45 6.57
N ALA A 207 -12.85 -16.21 7.10
CA ALA A 207 -11.48 -16.17 6.57
C ALA A 207 -10.83 -17.55 6.73
N TRP A 208 -9.91 -17.89 5.80
CA TRP A 208 -9.21 -19.17 5.81
C TRP A 208 -7.78 -19.07 5.31
N VAL A 209 -6.95 -19.99 5.80
CA VAL A 209 -5.58 -20.16 5.33
C VAL A 209 -5.61 -20.94 4.01
N THR A 210 -4.82 -20.47 3.02
CA THR A 210 -4.63 -21.15 1.74
C THR A 210 -3.21 -21.71 1.65
N GLU A 211 -2.98 -22.67 0.75
CA GLU A 211 -1.64 -23.09 0.40
C GLU A 211 -0.95 -22.07 -0.54
N GLU A 212 0.37 -22.15 -0.73
CA GLU A 212 1.14 -21.16 -1.51
C GLU A 212 0.74 -21.10 -2.99
N ASP A 213 0.21 -22.17 -3.56
CA ASP A 213 -0.38 -22.18 -4.91
C ASP A 213 -1.80 -21.58 -4.98
N GLY A 214 -2.32 -21.14 -3.84
CA GLY A 214 -3.33 -20.11 -3.70
C GLY A 214 -4.78 -20.51 -3.92
N LEU A 215 -5.11 -21.74 -4.23
CA LEU A 215 -6.52 -22.18 -4.33
C LEU A 215 -6.95 -22.85 -3.02
N PRO A 216 -7.80 -22.21 -2.20
CA PRO A 216 -8.33 -22.83 -1.00
C PRO A 216 -9.10 -24.10 -1.36
N ALA A 217 -8.92 -25.17 -0.58
CA ALA A 217 -9.78 -26.34 -0.68
C ALA A 217 -11.24 -25.91 -0.56
N GLY A 218 -12.10 -26.38 -1.46
CA GLY A 218 -13.53 -26.04 -1.44
C GLY A 218 -13.88 -24.64 -1.96
N ILE A 219 -12.96 -23.88 -2.58
CA ILE A 219 -13.26 -22.53 -3.11
C ILE A 219 -14.47 -22.47 -4.04
N HIS A 220 -14.78 -23.57 -4.74
CA HIS A 220 -15.93 -23.69 -5.63
C HIS A 220 -17.26 -23.73 -4.86
N ASP A 221 -17.25 -24.21 -3.62
CA ASP A 221 -18.41 -24.36 -2.75
C ASP A 221 -18.67 -23.09 -1.93
N VAL A 222 -17.73 -22.15 -1.92
CA VAL A 222 -17.90 -20.85 -1.26
C VAL A 222 -19.04 -20.07 -1.92
N ALA A 223 -19.92 -19.51 -1.12
CA ALA A 223 -21.01 -18.67 -1.62
C ALA A 223 -20.45 -17.45 -2.36
N LYS A 224 -20.98 -17.22 -3.57
CA LYS A 224 -20.44 -16.20 -4.49
C LYS A 224 -20.63 -14.78 -3.94
N VAL A 225 -19.64 -13.92 -4.23
CA VAL A 225 -19.62 -12.50 -3.86
C VAL A 225 -19.83 -11.61 -5.08
N ASP A 226 -20.20 -10.36 -4.85
CA ASP A 226 -20.41 -9.40 -5.93
C ASP A 226 -19.07 -8.87 -6.48
N ILE A 227 -18.04 -8.76 -5.62
CA ILE A 227 -16.74 -8.20 -5.94
C ILE A 227 -15.63 -9.09 -5.38
N GLY A 228 -14.60 -9.38 -6.20
CA GLY A 228 -13.35 -10.01 -5.77
C GLY A 228 -12.19 -9.02 -5.78
N PHE A 229 -11.35 -9.02 -4.75
CA PHE A 229 -10.10 -8.26 -4.71
C PHE A 229 -8.92 -9.24 -4.66
N GLU A 230 -8.01 -9.11 -5.59
CA GLU A 230 -6.69 -9.75 -5.57
C GLU A 230 -5.68 -8.76 -4.98
N VAL A 231 -5.00 -9.12 -3.88
CA VAL A 231 -4.12 -8.21 -3.13
C VAL A 231 -2.80 -8.88 -2.73
N ALA A 232 -2.55 -10.07 -3.22
CA ALA A 232 -1.35 -10.85 -2.93
C ALA A 232 -0.27 -10.72 -4.01
N GLY A 233 -0.67 -10.42 -5.25
CA GLY A 233 0.21 -10.46 -6.42
C GLY A 233 0.43 -11.88 -6.96
N GLU A 234 -0.45 -12.84 -6.62
CA GLU A 234 -0.28 -14.26 -6.93
C GLU A 234 -1.41 -14.77 -7.84
N ASP A 235 -1.06 -15.64 -8.78
CA ASP A 235 -2.03 -16.23 -9.72
C ASP A 235 -3.17 -16.95 -9.01
N GLY A 236 -2.86 -17.70 -7.94
CA GLY A 236 -3.85 -18.41 -7.14
C GLY A 236 -4.85 -17.48 -6.47
N ALA A 237 -4.41 -16.35 -5.94
CA ALA A 237 -5.26 -15.33 -5.36
C ALA A 237 -6.18 -14.70 -6.43
N LEU A 238 -5.65 -14.40 -7.61
CA LEU A 238 -6.43 -13.88 -8.73
C LEU A 238 -7.48 -14.90 -9.22
N ILE A 239 -7.11 -16.17 -9.38
CA ILE A 239 -8.01 -17.24 -9.76
C ILE A 239 -9.11 -17.41 -8.71
N SER A 240 -8.75 -17.38 -7.41
CA SER A 240 -9.71 -17.46 -6.31
C SER A 240 -10.72 -16.31 -6.36
N ALA A 241 -10.26 -15.08 -6.57
CA ALA A 241 -11.12 -13.90 -6.75
C ALA A 241 -12.09 -14.08 -7.92
N MET A 242 -11.60 -14.61 -9.07
CA MET A 242 -12.42 -14.88 -10.25
C MET A 242 -13.45 -16.01 -10.01
N ILE A 243 -13.07 -17.08 -9.29
CA ILE A 243 -13.97 -18.21 -9.00
C ILE A 243 -15.12 -17.79 -8.08
N VAL A 244 -14.86 -17.02 -7.04
CA VAL A 244 -15.91 -16.63 -6.07
C VAL A 244 -16.78 -15.47 -6.56
N THR A 245 -16.31 -14.69 -7.52
CA THR A 245 -17.11 -13.57 -8.05
C THR A 245 -18.29 -14.09 -8.88
N LYS A 246 -19.49 -13.55 -8.64
CA LYS A 246 -20.74 -13.83 -9.38
C LYS A 246 -20.58 -13.53 -10.87
N PRO A 247 -21.36 -14.19 -11.74
CA PRO A 247 -21.51 -13.75 -13.13
C PRO A 247 -21.90 -12.26 -13.22
N GLY A 248 -21.25 -11.52 -14.12
CA GLY A 248 -21.42 -10.08 -14.26
C GLY A 248 -20.73 -9.25 -13.18
N GLY A 249 -20.06 -9.87 -12.21
CA GLY A 249 -19.36 -9.20 -11.13
C GLY A 249 -18.02 -8.57 -11.57
N ARG A 250 -17.32 -8.01 -10.61
CA ARG A 250 -16.06 -7.29 -10.84
C ARG A 250 -14.92 -7.87 -10.00
N VAL A 251 -13.75 -7.99 -10.61
CA VAL A 251 -12.49 -8.33 -9.93
C VAL A 251 -11.55 -7.12 -10.01
N VAL A 252 -10.99 -6.72 -8.88
CA VAL A 252 -9.97 -5.66 -8.80
C VAL A 252 -8.64 -6.27 -8.41
N VAL A 253 -7.62 -6.08 -9.25
CA VAL A 253 -6.26 -6.55 -9.03
C VAL A 253 -5.44 -5.40 -8.47
N VAL A 254 -4.94 -5.57 -7.24
CA VAL A 254 -4.15 -4.57 -6.51
C VAL A 254 -2.72 -5.07 -6.30
N GLY A 255 -2.55 -6.38 -6.16
CA GLY A 255 -1.25 -7.02 -5.98
C GLY A 255 -0.34 -6.83 -7.19
N ILE A 256 0.97 -6.81 -6.95
CA ILE A 256 2.02 -6.73 -7.98
C ILE A 256 2.64 -8.12 -8.10
N PRO A 257 2.52 -8.79 -9.28
CA PRO A 257 3.08 -10.12 -9.45
C PRO A 257 4.60 -10.06 -9.57
N PRO A 258 5.34 -11.00 -8.95
CA PRO A 258 6.81 -11.04 -9.02
C PRO A 258 7.34 -11.13 -10.46
N SER A 259 6.67 -11.92 -11.30
CA SER A 259 7.05 -12.13 -12.71
C SER A 259 6.59 -11.03 -13.67
N ASN A 260 5.95 -9.96 -13.17
CA ASN A 260 5.28 -8.94 -13.98
C ASN A 260 4.22 -9.53 -14.94
N GLN A 261 3.71 -10.72 -14.65
CA GLN A 261 2.71 -11.44 -15.44
C GLN A 261 1.73 -12.17 -14.53
N HIS A 262 0.49 -12.25 -14.95
CA HIS A 262 -0.53 -13.11 -14.35
C HIS A 262 -1.02 -14.14 -15.36
N SER A 263 -1.22 -15.38 -14.89
CA SER A 263 -1.83 -16.47 -15.63
C SER A 263 -3.14 -16.88 -14.98
N PHE A 264 -4.21 -16.96 -15.76
CA PHE A 264 -5.54 -17.36 -15.26
C PHE A 264 -6.38 -18.04 -16.34
N PRO A 265 -7.39 -18.86 -15.96
CA PRO A 265 -8.26 -19.56 -16.92
C PRO A 265 -9.23 -18.57 -17.59
N ALA A 266 -8.86 -18.02 -18.74
CA ALA A 266 -9.66 -17.03 -19.49
C ALA A 266 -11.09 -17.52 -19.78
N GLY A 267 -11.30 -18.83 -19.90
CA GLY A 267 -12.62 -19.43 -20.07
C GLY A 267 -13.58 -19.14 -18.92
N GLU A 268 -13.08 -19.12 -17.66
CA GLU A 268 -13.88 -18.79 -16.49
C GLU A 268 -14.35 -17.35 -16.51
N VAL A 269 -13.43 -16.42 -16.76
CA VAL A 269 -13.67 -14.97 -16.85
C VAL A 269 -14.71 -14.69 -17.94
N ARG A 270 -14.53 -15.30 -19.13
CA ARG A 270 -15.45 -15.11 -20.27
C ARG A 270 -16.83 -15.65 -19.99
N ARG A 271 -16.97 -16.88 -19.44
CA ARG A 271 -18.28 -17.48 -19.18
C ARG A 271 -19.09 -16.67 -18.16
N LYS A 272 -18.42 -16.09 -17.17
CA LYS A 272 -19.07 -15.24 -16.16
C LYS A 272 -19.25 -13.79 -16.62
N GLY A 273 -18.62 -13.36 -17.73
CA GLY A 273 -18.66 -11.96 -18.14
C GLY A 273 -18.08 -11.02 -17.08
N LEU A 274 -16.98 -11.41 -16.42
CA LEU A 274 -16.35 -10.61 -15.37
C LEU A 274 -15.71 -9.35 -15.97
N THR A 275 -15.83 -8.25 -15.22
CA THR A 275 -14.98 -7.08 -15.44
C THR A 275 -13.76 -7.20 -14.55
N VAL A 276 -12.55 -7.13 -15.13
CA VAL A 276 -11.29 -7.13 -14.39
C VAL A 276 -10.63 -5.76 -14.52
N ALA A 277 -10.32 -5.12 -13.37
CA ALA A 277 -9.71 -3.81 -13.31
C ALA A 277 -8.39 -3.89 -12.54
N TRP A 278 -7.31 -3.30 -13.09
CA TRP A 278 -6.01 -3.20 -12.42
C TRP A 278 -5.89 -1.87 -11.70
N SER A 279 -5.57 -1.92 -10.41
CA SER A 279 -5.24 -0.76 -9.62
C SER A 279 -3.79 -0.33 -9.88
N ARG A 280 -3.56 0.97 -10.01
CA ARG A 280 -2.21 1.53 -10.07
C ARG A 280 -2.12 2.74 -9.15
N ARG A 281 -1.29 2.65 -8.11
CA ARG A 281 -1.15 3.72 -7.11
C ARG A 281 -2.53 4.12 -6.56
N MET A 282 -2.68 5.36 -6.12
CA MET A 282 -3.96 5.97 -5.77
C MET A 282 -4.05 7.38 -6.37
N LYS A 283 -5.25 7.96 -6.42
CA LYS A 283 -5.43 9.37 -6.71
C LYS A 283 -5.24 10.18 -5.43
N ALA A 284 -4.79 11.43 -5.53
CA ALA A 284 -4.59 12.29 -4.36
C ALA A 284 -5.82 12.42 -3.43
N ILE A 285 -7.04 12.33 -3.99
CA ILE A 285 -8.27 12.34 -3.20
C ILE A 285 -8.37 11.17 -2.21
N HIS A 286 -7.74 10.02 -2.52
CA HIS A 286 -7.79 8.86 -1.63
C HIS A 286 -6.94 9.06 -0.38
N MET A 287 -5.81 9.80 -0.46
CA MET A 287 -5.05 10.18 0.73
C MET A 287 -5.88 11.07 1.66
N LEU A 288 -6.59 12.06 1.12
CA LEU A 288 -7.48 12.92 1.89
C LEU A 288 -8.62 12.12 2.54
N ARG A 289 -9.26 11.20 1.79
CA ARG A 289 -10.30 10.32 2.32
C ARG A 289 -9.77 9.37 3.38
N ALA A 290 -8.57 8.82 3.19
CA ALA A 290 -7.91 7.96 4.18
C ALA A 290 -7.70 8.71 5.49
N LEU A 291 -7.21 9.95 5.40
CA LEU A 291 -7.04 10.82 6.55
C LEU A 291 -8.37 11.07 7.28
N GLU A 292 -9.41 11.48 6.57
CA GLU A 292 -10.74 11.75 7.14
C GLU A 292 -11.35 10.51 7.81
N LEU A 293 -11.27 9.33 7.17
CA LEU A 293 -11.82 8.10 7.73
C LEU A 293 -11.07 7.65 8.99
N ALA A 294 -9.75 7.84 9.01
CA ALA A 294 -8.93 7.51 10.17
C ALA A 294 -9.13 8.53 11.31
N ASP A 295 -9.16 9.83 11.00
CA ASP A 295 -9.36 10.92 11.96
C ASP A 295 -10.69 10.80 12.71
N HIS A 296 -11.77 10.46 12.00
CA HIS A 296 -13.08 10.24 12.57
C HIS A 296 -13.30 8.84 13.17
N GLY A 297 -12.26 7.97 13.17
CA GLY A 297 -12.35 6.62 13.72
C GLY A 297 -13.27 5.67 12.93
N VAL A 298 -13.64 6.01 11.69
CA VAL A 298 -14.46 5.15 10.82
C VAL A 298 -13.68 3.91 10.38
N VAL A 299 -12.38 4.08 10.12
CA VAL A 299 -11.43 2.99 9.84
C VAL A 299 -10.32 3.04 10.87
N SER A 300 -10.22 2.00 11.71
CA SER A 300 -9.18 1.91 12.72
C SER A 300 -7.80 1.66 12.10
N LEU A 301 -6.79 2.36 12.59
CA LEU A 301 -5.37 2.12 12.30
C LEU A 301 -4.70 1.24 13.36
N GLU A 302 -5.39 0.98 14.46
CA GLU A 302 -4.86 0.21 15.59
C GLU A 302 -4.56 -1.24 15.16
N ASP A 303 -3.58 -1.86 15.84
CA ASP A 303 -3.15 -3.26 15.66
C ASP A 303 -2.55 -3.58 14.27
N MET A 304 -2.31 -2.57 13.42
CA MET A 304 -1.70 -2.77 12.10
C MET A 304 -0.18 -2.84 12.17
N ILE A 305 0.46 -2.05 13.03
CA ILE A 305 1.92 -2.03 13.16
C ILE A 305 2.33 -3.12 14.13
N THR A 306 3.09 -4.10 13.63
CA THR A 306 3.51 -5.27 14.42
C THR A 306 4.99 -5.24 14.77
N ALA A 307 5.80 -4.43 14.08
CA ALA A 307 7.20 -4.23 14.40
C ALA A 307 7.67 -2.82 14.02
N THR A 308 8.58 -2.29 14.82
CA THR A 308 9.25 -1.00 14.55
C THR A 308 10.77 -1.17 14.68
N TYR A 309 11.52 -0.48 13.82
CA TYR A 309 12.97 -0.52 13.78
C TYR A 309 13.56 0.88 13.67
N PRO A 310 14.69 1.19 14.31
CA PRO A 310 15.47 2.36 13.97
C PRO A 310 16.07 2.21 12.56
N LEU A 311 16.46 3.32 11.92
CA LEU A 311 17.07 3.29 10.58
C LEU A 311 18.34 2.42 10.52
N ALA A 312 19.11 2.39 11.60
CA ALA A 312 20.33 1.59 11.71
C ALA A 312 20.10 0.07 11.64
N GLU A 313 18.87 -0.39 11.90
CA GLU A 313 18.47 -1.79 11.82
C GLU A 313 17.63 -2.10 10.56
N GLY A 314 17.80 -1.30 9.52
CA GLY A 314 17.05 -1.45 8.27
C GLY A 314 17.21 -2.82 7.60
N ASP A 315 18.38 -3.45 7.71
CA ASP A 315 18.63 -4.83 7.24
C ASP A 315 17.71 -5.86 7.94
N ARG A 316 17.53 -5.72 9.26
CA ARG A 316 16.61 -6.57 10.03
C ARG A 316 15.17 -6.32 9.66
N ALA A 317 14.79 -5.05 9.46
CA ALA A 317 13.44 -4.68 9.04
C ALA A 317 13.08 -5.31 7.68
N PHE A 318 14.02 -5.29 6.72
CA PHE A 318 13.83 -5.93 5.42
C PHE A 318 13.83 -7.46 5.52
N ALA A 319 14.66 -8.07 6.38
CA ALA A 319 14.63 -9.51 6.62
C ALA A 319 13.25 -9.97 7.17
N ASP A 320 12.66 -9.23 8.11
CA ASP A 320 11.32 -9.51 8.62
C ASP A 320 10.23 -9.27 7.56
N LEU A 321 10.40 -8.30 6.67
CA LEU A 321 9.49 -8.07 5.55
C LEU A 321 9.51 -9.27 4.58
N VAL A 322 10.68 -9.79 4.22
CA VAL A 322 10.87 -11.00 3.40
C VAL A 322 10.20 -12.21 4.05
N ALA A 323 10.40 -12.40 5.35
CA ALA A 323 9.80 -13.49 6.11
C ALA A 323 8.28 -13.36 6.25
N ARG A 324 7.71 -12.19 5.87
CA ARG A 324 6.29 -11.83 6.03
C ARG A 324 5.83 -12.01 7.49
N ASN A 325 6.71 -11.66 8.44
CA ASN A 325 6.46 -11.72 9.87
C ASN A 325 5.63 -10.52 10.31
N GLY A 326 4.35 -10.74 10.61
CA GLY A 326 3.43 -9.68 11.04
C GLY A 326 2.66 -9.01 9.91
N LEU A 327 2.13 -7.82 10.21
CA LEU A 327 1.26 -7.05 9.31
C LEU A 327 2.01 -5.89 8.66
N LYS A 328 2.29 -4.82 9.41
CA LYS A 328 3.06 -3.67 8.93
C LYS A 328 4.33 -3.50 9.77
N ILE A 329 5.44 -3.35 9.08
CA ILE A 329 6.73 -2.98 9.65
C ILE A 329 6.94 -1.49 9.39
N VAL A 330 7.40 -0.76 10.42
CA VAL A 330 7.70 0.67 10.33
C VAL A 330 9.17 0.91 10.70
N ILE A 331 9.88 1.66 9.88
CA ILE A 331 11.20 2.20 10.22
C ILE A 331 11.02 3.62 10.75
N LYS A 332 11.73 3.94 11.84
CA LYS A 332 11.73 5.24 12.53
C LYS A 332 13.09 5.92 12.32
N PRO A 333 13.26 6.74 11.27
CA PRO A 333 14.57 7.26 10.89
C PRO A 333 15.22 8.20 11.91
N THR A 334 14.43 8.74 12.84
CA THR A 334 14.89 9.73 13.84
C THR A 334 14.97 9.18 15.27
N GLU A 335 14.91 7.87 15.43
CA GLU A 335 15.12 7.18 16.73
C GLU A 335 16.44 6.44 16.81
#